data_0b95bb18d11d45189e6f79622443569a
#
_entry.id   0b95bb18d11d45189e6f79622443569a
#
_cell.length_a   1.000
_cell.length_b   1.000
_cell.length_c   1.000
_cell.angle_alpha   90.00
_cell.angle_beta   90.00
_cell.angle_gamma   90.00
#
_symmetry.space_group_name_H-M   'P 1'
#
loop_
_entity.id
_entity.type
_entity.pdbx_description
1 polymer ?
#
loop_
_entity_poly.entity_id
_entity_poly.type
_entity_poly.pdbx_seq_one_letter_code
_entity_poly.pdbx_strand_id
1 'polypeptide(L)'
;MRFWIVTIVVTALLIAGSANAQDGETVASAGTPTMGDGLAFVDIQRVATESDAGKAANAQVQELSQQKLSEIETKNTELQGRVTALNEQLQEQQQKLQQGQTVMSAEARLSLQRDISRLQLDVQRTTQDAQAEAERLTQDAEAEVQALQQELQIEFQQKLVPVIEQVAADKRLSFIFSAGEGGLIWANTDLDLTQELIDLLNAQTGSAP
;
A
#
# COMPACT_ATOMS: atom_id res chain seq x y z
N MET A 1 6.69 -15.26 14.89
CA MET A 1 7.25 -14.88 16.21
C MET A 1 8.76 -14.99 16.17
N ARG A 2 9.46 -13.91 15.98
CA ARG A 2 10.91 -13.81 16.31
C ARG A 2 11.21 -12.32 16.47
N PHE A 3 11.15 -11.86 17.72
CA PHE A 3 11.58 -10.53 18.17
C PHE A 3 13.10 -10.45 18.13
N TRP A 4 13.63 -9.49 17.39
CA TRP A 4 15.03 -9.08 17.52
C TRP A 4 15.09 -7.82 18.38
N ILE A 5 15.56 -8.03 19.60
CA ILE A 5 15.92 -6.97 20.54
C ILE A 5 17.36 -6.58 20.24
N VAL A 6 17.58 -5.37 19.75
CA VAL A 6 18.92 -4.77 19.65
C VAL A 6 19.15 -3.90 20.89
N THR A 7 19.95 -4.41 21.81
CA THR A 7 20.40 -3.71 23.01
C THR A 7 21.58 -2.82 22.63
N ILE A 8 21.43 -1.49 22.70
CA ILE A 8 22.53 -0.54 22.57
C ILE A 8 23.03 -0.23 23.98
N VAL A 9 24.27 -0.63 24.24
CA VAL A 9 25.03 -0.29 25.46
C VAL A 9 25.58 1.12 25.31
N VAL A 10 25.13 2.04 26.17
CA VAL A 10 25.69 3.39 26.26
C VAL A 10 26.81 3.35 27.33
N THR A 11 28.03 3.53 26.84
CA THR A 11 29.22 3.68 27.75
C THR A 11 29.42 5.15 28.04
N ALA A 12 29.19 5.56 29.28
CA ALA A 12 29.49 6.88 29.78
C ALA A 12 31.00 7.00 30.05
N LEU A 13 31.65 7.98 29.42
CA LEU A 13 33.03 8.35 29.72
C LEU A 13 33.02 9.72 30.42
N LEU A 14 33.29 9.71 31.72
CA LEU A 14 33.56 10.89 32.53
C LEU A 14 35.02 11.36 32.31
N ILE A 15 35.20 12.59 31.81
CA ILE A 15 36.49 13.28 31.84
C ILE A 15 36.28 14.58 32.64
N ALA A 16 36.87 14.60 33.82
CA ALA A 16 37.11 15.80 34.64
C ALA A 16 38.42 16.44 34.17
N GLY A 17 38.45 17.77 34.04
CA GLY A 17 39.74 18.42 33.82
C GLY A 17 39.68 19.92 33.57
N SER A 18 39.88 20.69 34.65
CA SER A 18 40.72 21.90 34.75
C SER A 18 40.19 23.23 34.22
N ALA A 19 39.93 24.08 35.16
CA ALA A 19 39.84 25.53 35.02
C ALA A 19 41.17 26.13 34.57
N ASN A 20 41.12 27.02 33.54
CA ASN A 20 42.09 28.05 33.33
C ASN A 20 41.36 29.36 33.00
N ALA A 21 41.57 30.35 33.85
CA ALA A 21 41.16 31.70 33.58
C ALA A 21 42.29 32.40 32.79
N GLN A 22 41.95 33.04 31.67
CA GLN A 22 42.76 34.13 31.12
C GLN A 22 41.94 34.99 30.12
N ASP A 23 41.85 36.24 30.51
CA ASP A 23 41.78 37.48 29.76
C ASP A 23 41.09 37.60 28.40
N GLY A 24 40.12 38.48 28.48
CA GLY A 24 39.53 39.46 27.56
C GLY A 24 40.04 39.55 26.11
N GLU A 25 39.22 38.99 25.23
CA GLU A 25 39.10 39.49 23.87
C GLU A 25 37.61 39.51 23.53
N THR A 26 37.11 40.70 23.27
CA THR A 26 35.77 40.95 22.74
C THR A 26 35.67 40.35 21.33
N VAL A 27 35.47 39.07 21.21
CA VAL A 27 35.00 38.43 20.00
C VAL A 27 33.53 38.81 19.83
N ALA A 28 33.24 39.47 18.73
CA ALA A 28 31.89 39.74 18.26
C ALA A 28 31.09 38.45 18.47
N SER A 29 30.06 38.53 19.30
CA SER A 29 29.08 37.44 19.53
C SER A 29 28.46 37.10 18.18
N ALA A 30 29.06 36.17 17.48
CA ALA A 30 28.30 35.35 16.52
C ALA A 30 27.26 34.66 17.39
N GLY A 31 26.02 35.11 17.31
CA GLY A 31 24.93 34.60 18.12
C GLY A 31 24.93 33.07 18.02
N THR A 32 25.24 32.42 19.15
CA THR A 32 24.94 31.00 19.34
C THR A 32 23.49 30.86 18.97
N PRO A 33 23.10 29.99 18.03
CA PRO A 33 21.69 29.71 17.80
C PRO A 33 21.12 29.24 19.13
N THR A 34 20.28 30.06 19.74
CA THR A 34 19.51 29.68 20.89
C THR A 34 18.66 28.51 20.48
N MET A 35 18.70 27.42 21.19
CA MET A 35 18.07 26.13 20.90
C MET A 35 16.52 26.21 20.88
N GLY A 36 15.98 27.40 20.70
CA GLY A 36 14.57 27.73 20.55
C GLY A 36 14.21 28.37 19.22
N ASP A 37 15.20 28.94 18.51
CA ASP A 37 14.97 29.61 17.24
C ASP A 37 15.33 28.64 16.10
N GLY A 38 14.33 28.09 15.45
CA GLY A 38 14.55 27.25 14.27
C GLY A 38 14.08 25.80 14.39
N LEU A 39 13.16 25.53 15.30
CA LEU A 39 12.50 24.22 15.44
C LEU A 39 11.04 24.34 15.02
N ALA A 40 10.56 23.33 14.28
CA ALA A 40 9.15 23.20 13.95
C ALA A 40 8.77 21.71 13.88
N PHE A 41 7.48 21.43 13.78
CA PHE A 41 6.99 20.09 13.54
C PHE A 41 5.91 20.08 12.45
N VAL A 42 5.72 18.90 11.87
CA VAL A 42 4.74 18.65 10.81
C VAL A 42 4.10 17.30 11.03
N ASP A 43 2.81 17.23 10.90
CA ASP A 43 2.06 15.96 10.81
C ASP A 43 1.99 15.52 9.34
N ILE A 44 2.95 14.66 8.95
CA ILE A 44 3.04 14.12 7.58
C ILE A 44 1.78 13.32 7.20
N GLN A 45 1.15 12.66 8.16
CA GLN A 45 -0.09 11.91 7.94
C GLN A 45 -1.23 12.86 7.54
N ARG A 46 -1.36 14.00 8.24
CA ARG A 46 -2.34 15.01 7.87
C ARG A 46 -2.04 15.63 6.51
N VAL A 47 -0.77 15.95 6.21
CA VAL A 47 -0.39 16.43 4.88
C VAL A 47 -0.77 15.43 3.81
N ALA A 48 -0.50 14.14 4.01
CA ALA A 48 -0.83 13.07 3.06
C ALA A 48 -2.34 12.83 2.88
N THR A 49 -3.16 13.15 3.89
CA THR A 49 -4.62 12.92 3.80
C THR A 49 -5.41 14.16 3.41
N GLU A 50 -4.93 15.36 3.78
CA GLU A 50 -5.67 16.61 3.60
C GLU A 50 -5.23 17.40 2.35
N SER A 51 -4.01 17.20 1.83
CA SER A 51 -3.55 17.85 0.61
C SER A 51 -4.26 17.30 -0.65
N ASP A 52 -4.35 18.12 -1.68
CA ASP A 52 -4.95 17.71 -2.96
C ASP A 52 -4.15 16.59 -3.63
N ALA A 53 -2.82 16.62 -3.53
CA ALA A 53 -1.96 15.54 -4.01
C ALA A 53 -2.22 14.22 -3.28
N GLY A 54 -2.37 14.26 -1.96
CA GLY A 54 -2.68 13.07 -1.16
C GLY A 54 -4.08 12.53 -1.41
N LYS A 55 -5.10 13.41 -1.52
CA LYS A 55 -6.46 13.02 -1.90
C LYS A 55 -6.50 12.38 -3.28
N ALA A 56 -5.79 12.95 -4.27
CA ALA A 56 -5.71 12.38 -5.61
C ALA A 56 -5.04 11.00 -5.60
N ALA A 57 -3.96 10.82 -4.85
CA ALA A 57 -3.30 9.53 -4.69
C ALA A 57 -4.23 8.48 -4.05
N ASN A 58 -4.92 8.83 -2.97
CA ASN A 58 -5.90 7.95 -2.33
C ASN A 58 -7.05 7.58 -3.28
N ALA A 59 -7.55 8.53 -4.08
CA ALA A 59 -8.59 8.27 -5.06
C ALA A 59 -8.13 7.27 -6.13
N GLN A 60 -6.90 7.38 -6.64
CA GLN A 60 -6.34 6.43 -7.60
C GLN A 60 -6.23 5.01 -7.04
N VAL A 61 -5.77 4.87 -5.79
CA VAL A 61 -5.71 3.56 -5.12
C VAL A 61 -7.11 2.96 -4.95
N GLN A 62 -8.10 3.77 -4.55
CA GLN A 62 -9.48 3.31 -4.41
C GLN A 62 -10.08 2.90 -5.75
N GLU A 63 -9.86 3.67 -6.80
CA GLU A 63 -10.33 3.37 -8.16
C GLU A 63 -9.75 2.04 -8.66
N LEU A 64 -8.41 1.87 -8.56
CA LEU A 64 -7.78 0.61 -8.94
C LEU A 64 -8.30 -0.57 -8.12
N SER A 65 -8.47 -0.40 -6.80
CA SER A 65 -9.01 -1.44 -5.93
C SER A 65 -10.42 -1.85 -6.33
N GLN A 66 -11.30 -0.90 -6.62
CA GLN A 66 -12.66 -1.18 -7.08
C GLN A 66 -12.67 -1.86 -8.45
N GLN A 67 -11.82 -1.40 -9.37
CA GLN A 67 -11.66 -2.02 -10.68
C GLN A 67 -11.24 -3.48 -10.55
N LYS A 68 -10.21 -3.77 -9.73
CA LYS A 68 -9.72 -5.13 -9.52
C LYS A 68 -10.74 -6.03 -8.83
N LEU A 69 -11.49 -5.52 -7.85
CA LEU A 69 -12.58 -6.27 -7.24
C LEU A 69 -13.66 -6.66 -8.26
N SER A 70 -14.07 -5.73 -9.13
CA SER A 70 -15.06 -5.99 -10.18
C SER A 70 -14.54 -6.99 -11.22
N GLU A 71 -13.25 -6.91 -11.58
CA GLU A 71 -12.59 -7.86 -12.49
C GLU A 71 -12.59 -9.27 -11.89
N ILE A 72 -12.20 -9.42 -10.61
CA ILE A 72 -12.20 -10.69 -9.89
C ILE A 72 -13.61 -11.28 -9.80
N GLU A 73 -14.61 -10.47 -9.45
CA GLU A 73 -16.00 -10.91 -9.35
C GLU A 73 -16.54 -11.41 -10.71
N THR A 74 -16.29 -10.65 -11.77
CA THR A 74 -16.68 -11.04 -13.14
C THR A 74 -16.02 -12.36 -13.54
N LYS A 75 -14.72 -12.50 -13.26
CA LYS A 75 -13.97 -13.70 -13.62
C LYS A 75 -14.41 -14.91 -12.80
N ASN A 76 -14.66 -14.73 -11.52
CA ASN A 76 -15.18 -15.80 -10.66
C ASN A 76 -16.56 -16.27 -11.15
N THR A 77 -17.42 -15.37 -11.58
CA THR A 77 -18.73 -15.71 -12.13
C THR A 77 -18.57 -16.51 -13.43
N GLU A 78 -17.67 -16.09 -14.32
CA GLU A 78 -17.36 -16.83 -15.56
C GLU A 78 -16.85 -18.25 -15.25
N LEU A 79 -15.87 -18.37 -14.33
CA LEU A 79 -15.29 -19.66 -13.96
C LEU A 79 -16.32 -20.60 -13.34
N GLN A 80 -17.16 -20.08 -12.43
CA GLN A 80 -18.27 -20.84 -11.85
C GLN A 80 -19.28 -21.27 -12.93
N GLY A 81 -19.62 -20.40 -13.87
CA GLY A 81 -20.50 -20.72 -14.99
C GLY A 81 -19.96 -21.87 -15.85
N ARG A 82 -18.65 -21.89 -16.13
CA ARG A 82 -18.00 -22.98 -16.86
C ARG A 82 -18.09 -24.31 -16.13
N VAL A 83 -17.81 -24.32 -14.83
CA VAL A 83 -17.92 -25.54 -13.99
C VAL A 83 -19.38 -26.01 -13.92
N THR A 84 -20.34 -25.11 -13.77
CA THR A 84 -21.76 -25.42 -13.73
C THR A 84 -22.21 -26.06 -15.04
N ALA A 85 -21.87 -25.46 -16.19
CA ALA A 85 -22.23 -25.99 -17.50
C ALA A 85 -21.67 -27.41 -17.74
N LEU A 86 -20.43 -27.69 -17.32
CA LEU A 86 -19.85 -29.02 -17.40
C LEU A 86 -20.57 -30.03 -16.50
N ASN A 87 -20.96 -29.63 -15.30
CA ASN A 87 -21.73 -30.47 -14.38
C ASN A 87 -23.13 -30.79 -14.93
N GLU A 88 -23.80 -29.81 -15.54
CA GLU A 88 -25.09 -30.02 -16.20
C GLU A 88 -24.96 -31.01 -17.37
N GLN A 89 -23.93 -30.86 -18.21
CA GLN A 89 -23.64 -31.83 -19.26
C GLN A 89 -23.39 -33.23 -18.71
N LEU A 90 -22.64 -33.35 -17.63
CA LEU A 90 -22.36 -34.61 -16.98
C LEU A 90 -23.65 -35.28 -16.48
N GLN A 91 -24.53 -34.51 -15.82
CA GLN A 91 -25.83 -35.00 -15.37
C GLN A 91 -26.72 -35.46 -16.53
N GLU A 92 -26.76 -34.69 -17.62
CA GLU A 92 -27.54 -35.04 -18.81
C GLU A 92 -27.05 -36.38 -19.40
N GLN A 93 -25.74 -36.56 -19.55
CA GLN A 93 -25.19 -37.82 -20.08
C GLN A 93 -25.46 -39.01 -19.13
N GLN A 94 -25.38 -38.84 -17.84
CA GLN A 94 -25.73 -39.85 -16.86
C GLN A 94 -27.21 -40.23 -16.93
N GLN A 95 -28.12 -39.26 -17.06
CA GLN A 95 -29.55 -39.50 -17.26
C GLN A 95 -29.83 -40.27 -18.55
N LYS A 96 -29.19 -39.90 -19.67
CA LYS A 96 -29.30 -40.62 -20.95
C LYS A 96 -28.85 -42.09 -20.80
N LEU A 97 -27.77 -42.35 -20.04
CA LEU A 97 -27.30 -43.72 -19.79
C LEU A 97 -28.33 -44.50 -18.95
N GLN A 98 -28.93 -43.90 -17.93
CA GLN A 98 -29.94 -44.54 -17.09
C GLN A 98 -31.23 -44.87 -17.87
N GLN A 99 -31.74 -43.90 -18.65
CA GLN A 99 -32.96 -44.07 -19.43
C GLN A 99 -32.77 -45.02 -20.62
N GLY A 100 -31.57 -45.07 -21.19
CA GLY A 100 -31.24 -45.86 -22.37
C GLY A 100 -30.88 -47.33 -22.09
N GLN A 101 -30.83 -47.77 -20.83
CA GLN A 101 -30.34 -49.11 -20.45
C GLN A 101 -31.06 -50.25 -21.17
N THR A 102 -32.33 -50.11 -21.46
CA THR A 102 -33.16 -51.13 -22.11
C THR A 102 -33.26 -51.01 -23.62
N VAL A 103 -32.93 -49.84 -24.22
CA VAL A 103 -33.17 -49.53 -25.63
C VAL A 103 -31.86 -49.29 -26.41
N MET A 104 -30.75 -48.98 -25.74
CA MET A 104 -29.46 -48.70 -26.39
C MET A 104 -28.69 -49.98 -26.77
N SER A 105 -28.01 -49.93 -27.92
CA SER A 105 -27.05 -51.00 -28.27
C SER A 105 -25.87 -51.07 -27.28
N ALA A 106 -25.19 -52.19 -27.18
CA ALA A 106 -24.01 -52.36 -26.33
C ALA A 106 -22.89 -51.35 -26.67
N GLU A 107 -22.68 -51.05 -27.93
CA GLU A 107 -21.69 -50.09 -28.43
C GLU A 107 -22.03 -48.67 -27.99
N ALA A 108 -23.30 -48.25 -28.13
CA ALA A 108 -23.77 -46.93 -27.73
C ALA A 108 -23.62 -46.73 -26.23
N ARG A 109 -23.90 -47.72 -25.40
CA ARG A 109 -23.68 -47.69 -23.97
C ARG A 109 -22.20 -47.53 -23.61
N LEU A 110 -21.32 -48.28 -24.25
CA LEU A 110 -19.89 -48.22 -24.02
C LEU A 110 -19.29 -46.86 -24.44
N SER A 111 -19.78 -46.28 -25.53
CA SER A 111 -19.40 -44.93 -25.96
C SER A 111 -19.82 -43.90 -24.93
N LEU A 112 -21.08 -43.95 -24.51
CA LEU A 112 -21.62 -42.99 -23.50
C LEU A 112 -20.90 -43.09 -22.12
N GLN A 113 -20.53 -44.31 -21.68
CA GLN A 113 -19.73 -44.52 -20.50
C GLN A 113 -18.34 -43.86 -20.61
N ARG A 114 -17.68 -43.98 -21.77
CA ARG A 114 -16.39 -43.31 -22.00
C ARG A 114 -16.52 -41.79 -22.01
N ASP A 115 -17.59 -41.27 -22.62
CA ASP A 115 -17.86 -39.84 -22.67
C ASP A 115 -18.14 -39.28 -21.25
N ILE A 116 -18.91 -39.98 -20.41
CA ILE A 116 -19.13 -39.66 -19.02
C ILE A 116 -17.82 -39.65 -18.24
N SER A 117 -16.96 -40.67 -18.42
CA SER A 117 -15.66 -40.72 -17.72
C SER A 117 -14.75 -39.57 -18.14
N ARG A 118 -14.73 -39.20 -19.42
CA ARG A 118 -13.98 -38.05 -19.91
C ARG A 118 -14.52 -36.76 -19.31
N LEU A 119 -15.84 -36.57 -19.32
CA LEU A 119 -16.48 -35.38 -18.78
C LEU A 119 -16.26 -35.22 -17.28
N GLN A 120 -16.22 -36.33 -16.50
CA GLN A 120 -15.85 -36.30 -15.08
C GLN A 120 -14.42 -35.77 -14.86
N LEU A 121 -13.47 -36.22 -15.68
CA LEU A 121 -12.10 -35.71 -15.63
C LEU A 121 -12.01 -34.23 -16.03
N ASP A 122 -12.80 -33.82 -17.02
CA ASP A 122 -12.86 -32.42 -17.47
C ASP A 122 -13.47 -31.52 -16.40
N VAL A 123 -14.53 -31.95 -15.70
CA VAL A 123 -15.09 -31.23 -14.55
C VAL A 123 -14.05 -31.06 -13.45
N GLN A 124 -13.35 -32.15 -13.10
CA GLN A 124 -12.32 -32.11 -12.04
C GLN A 124 -11.18 -31.15 -12.40
N ARG A 125 -10.66 -31.25 -13.63
CA ARG A 125 -9.60 -30.35 -14.12
C ARG A 125 -10.07 -28.92 -14.15
N THR A 126 -11.22 -28.63 -14.76
CA THR A 126 -11.76 -27.27 -14.86
C THR A 126 -11.99 -26.66 -13.49
N THR A 127 -12.42 -27.44 -12.49
CA THR A 127 -12.59 -26.96 -11.11
C THR A 127 -11.25 -26.59 -10.47
N GLN A 128 -10.22 -27.42 -10.67
CA GLN A 128 -8.88 -27.13 -10.14
C GLN A 128 -8.26 -25.90 -10.83
N ASP A 129 -8.37 -25.83 -12.15
CA ASP A 129 -7.87 -24.70 -12.95
C ASP A 129 -8.59 -23.41 -12.55
N ALA A 130 -9.92 -23.45 -12.34
CA ALA A 130 -10.71 -22.31 -11.91
C ALA A 130 -10.28 -21.79 -10.52
N GLN A 131 -10.00 -22.70 -9.57
CA GLN A 131 -9.50 -22.31 -8.25
C GLN A 131 -8.12 -21.67 -8.33
N ALA A 132 -7.19 -22.27 -9.08
CA ALA A 132 -5.85 -21.74 -9.26
C ALA A 132 -5.86 -20.37 -9.98
N GLU A 133 -6.74 -20.20 -10.98
CA GLU A 133 -6.90 -18.93 -11.69
C GLU A 133 -7.47 -17.84 -10.78
N ALA A 134 -8.47 -18.16 -9.94
CA ALA A 134 -9.06 -17.22 -8.98
C ALA A 134 -8.03 -16.76 -7.93
N GLU A 135 -7.23 -17.70 -7.39
CA GLU A 135 -6.16 -17.37 -6.44
C GLU A 135 -5.10 -16.47 -7.08
N ARG A 136 -4.67 -16.79 -8.31
CA ARG A 136 -3.70 -15.98 -9.04
C ARG A 136 -4.22 -14.56 -9.31
N LEU A 137 -5.46 -14.42 -9.75
CA LEU A 137 -6.07 -13.12 -9.99
C LEU A 137 -6.11 -12.25 -8.73
N THR A 138 -6.40 -12.87 -7.57
CA THR A 138 -6.39 -12.15 -6.30
C THR A 138 -4.99 -11.68 -5.93
N GLN A 139 -3.98 -12.54 -6.07
CA GLN A 139 -2.58 -12.20 -5.79
C GLN A 139 -2.05 -11.13 -6.73
N ASP A 140 -2.36 -11.22 -8.03
CA ASP A 140 -1.95 -10.24 -9.03
C ASP A 140 -2.59 -8.87 -8.73
N ALA A 141 -3.89 -8.85 -8.37
CA ALA A 141 -4.60 -7.63 -8.00
C ALA A 141 -4.01 -6.96 -6.74
N GLU A 142 -3.71 -7.75 -5.70
CA GLU A 142 -3.06 -7.25 -4.48
C GLU A 142 -1.68 -6.67 -4.78
N ALA A 143 -0.89 -7.35 -5.63
CA ALA A 143 0.43 -6.89 -6.02
C ALA A 143 0.37 -5.56 -6.81
N GLU A 144 -0.58 -5.42 -7.74
CA GLU A 144 -0.77 -4.18 -8.50
C GLU A 144 -1.18 -3.01 -7.61
N VAL A 145 -2.11 -3.23 -6.66
CA VAL A 145 -2.53 -2.19 -5.71
C VAL A 145 -1.36 -1.77 -4.82
N GLN A 146 -0.55 -2.72 -4.33
CA GLN A 146 0.63 -2.42 -3.53
C GLN A 146 1.69 -1.67 -4.33
N ALA A 147 1.92 -2.04 -5.59
CA ALA A 147 2.85 -1.35 -6.48
C ALA A 147 2.43 0.11 -6.70
N LEU A 148 1.14 0.35 -6.97
CA LEU A 148 0.60 1.70 -7.11
C LEU A 148 0.75 2.52 -5.81
N GLN A 149 0.48 1.92 -4.65
CA GLN A 149 0.67 2.61 -3.36
C GLN A 149 2.12 3.04 -3.15
N GLN A 150 3.08 2.18 -3.47
CA GLN A 150 4.51 2.51 -3.36
C GLN A 150 4.92 3.61 -4.34
N GLU A 151 4.45 3.55 -5.58
CA GLU A 151 4.70 4.57 -6.60
C GLU A 151 4.17 5.93 -6.15
N LEU A 152 2.90 5.99 -5.73
CA LEU A 152 2.26 7.22 -5.26
C LEU A 152 2.91 7.78 -3.98
N GLN A 153 3.41 6.91 -3.09
CA GLN A 153 4.18 7.34 -1.92
C GLN A 153 5.49 8.01 -2.31
N ILE A 154 6.21 7.46 -3.29
CA ILE A 154 7.45 8.05 -3.81
C ILE A 154 7.16 9.39 -4.48
N GLU A 155 6.13 9.46 -5.33
CA GLU A 155 5.73 10.70 -5.98
C GLU A 155 5.32 11.78 -4.97
N PHE A 156 4.59 11.40 -3.93
CA PHE A 156 4.19 12.31 -2.87
C PHE A 156 5.40 12.87 -2.14
N GLN A 157 6.37 12.02 -1.77
CA GLN A 157 7.62 12.46 -1.14
C GLN A 157 8.41 13.41 -2.04
N GLN A 158 8.50 13.12 -3.33
CA GLN A 158 9.19 13.99 -4.30
C GLN A 158 8.55 15.38 -4.41
N LYS A 159 7.23 15.49 -4.22
CA LYS A 159 6.52 16.77 -4.20
C LYS A 159 6.65 17.47 -2.84
N LEU A 160 6.65 16.71 -1.75
CA LEU A 160 6.64 17.25 -0.39
C LEU A 160 8.00 17.78 0.04
N VAL A 161 9.10 17.08 -0.29
CA VAL A 161 10.47 17.46 0.16
C VAL A 161 10.85 18.88 -0.27
N PRO A 162 10.67 19.30 -1.52
CA PRO A 162 10.98 20.69 -1.93
C PRO A 162 10.16 21.73 -1.18
N VAL A 163 8.90 21.43 -0.85
CA VAL A 163 8.03 22.35 -0.09
C VAL A 163 8.54 22.49 1.34
N ILE A 164 8.94 21.38 1.98
CA ILE A 164 9.56 21.40 3.31
C ILE A 164 10.85 22.22 3.29
N GLU A 165 11.72 22.04 2.30
CA GLU A 165 12.97 22.78 2.16
C GLU A 165 12.72 24.27 1.97
N GLN A 166 11.73 24.63 1.17
CA GLN A 166 11.33 26.04 0.97
C GLN A 166 10.89 26.67 2.29
N VAL A 167 9.97 26.03 3.04
CA VAL A 167 9.47 26.53 4.32
C VAL A 167 10.61 26.63 5.35
N ALA A 168 11.50 25.63 5.37
CA ALA A 168 12.67 25.63 6.25
C ALA A 168 13.60 26.82 5.96
N ALA A 169 13.84 27.12 4.69
CA ALA A 169 14.67 28.26 4.28
C ALA A 169 14.01 29.59 4.59
N ASP A 170 12.73 29.76 4.27
CA ASP A 170 11.98 31.01 4.47
C ASP A 170 11.88 31.36 5.96
N LYS A 171 11.68 30.37 6.82
CA LYS A 171 11.56 30.54 8.27
C LYS A 171 12.90 30.38 9.02
N ARG A 172 13.99 30.09 8.30
CA ARG A 172 15.33 29.86 8.88
C ARG A 172 15.33 28.74 9.93
N LEU A 173 14.61 27.65 9.65
CA LEU A 173 14.52 26.52 10.54
C LEU A 173 15.77 25.65 10.44
N SER A 174 16.23 25.15 11.57
CA SER A 174 17.35 24.20 11.67
C SER A 174 16.88 22.76 11.68
N PHE A 175 15.65 22.51 12.17
CA PHE A 175 15.07 21.18 12.25
C PHE A 175 13.55 21.24 12.07
N ILE A 176 13.01 20.24 11.38
CA ILE A 176 11.58 19.96 11.30
C ILE A 176 11.37 18.51 11.75
N PHE A 177 10.51 18.29 12.72
CA PHE A 177 10.19 16.98 13.27
C PHE A 177 8.86 16.46 12.71
N SER A 178 8.76 15.15 12.50
CA SER A 178 7.47 14.53 12.25
C SER A 178 6.71 14.33 13.55
N ALA A 179 5.47 14.80 13.62
CA ALA A 179 4.62 14.67 14.81
C ALA A 179 4.24 13.22 15.11
N GLY A 180 4.07 12.38 14.07
CA GLY A 180 3.60 10.99 14.21
C GLY A 180 4.69 10.01 14.59
N GLU A 181 5.87 10.09 13.95
CA GLU A 181 6.94 9.09 14.07
C GLU A 181 8.12 9.57 14.90
N GLY A 182 8.24 10.88 15.13
CA GLY A 182 9.39 11.52 15.77
C GLY A 182 9.43 11.45 17.30
N GLY A 183 8.50 10.74 17.95
CA GLY A 183 8.45 10.69 19.41
C GLY A 183 8.11 12.03 20.08
N LEU A 184 7.51 12.97 19.34
CA LEU A 184 7.06 14.25 19.84
C LEU A 184 5.88 14.07 20.80
N ILE A 185 6.11 14.29 22.11
CA ILE A 185 5.08 14.13 23.14
C ILE A 185 4.26 15.41 23.32
N TRP A 186 4.93 16.56 23.19
CA TRP A 186 4.31 17.88 23.33
C TRP A 186 5.12 18.92 22.54
N ALA A 187 4.42 19.83 21.90
CA ALA A 187 4.99 21.03 21.29
C ALA A 187 3.97 22.17 21.36
N ASN A 188 4.47 23.41 21.26
CA ASN A 188 3.60 24.58 21.09
C ASN A 188 2.97 24.53 19.68
N THR A 189 1.66 24.78 19.60
CA THR A 189 0.91 24.81 18.36
C THR A 189 1.41 25.87 17.34
N ASP A 190 2.09 26.92 17.85
CA ASP A 190 2.71 27.94 16.99
C ASP A 190 3.88 27.40 16.15
N LEU A 191 4.40 26.21 16.51
CA LEU A 191 5.46 25.51 15.79
C LEU A 191 4.92 24.48 14.76
N ASP A 192 3.60 24.32 14.68
CA ASP A 192 2.93 23.42 13.72
C ASP A 192 2.89 24.05 12.32
N LEU A 193 3.62 23.49 11.39
CA LEU A 193 3.64 23.92 10.01
C LEU A 193 2.78 23.06 9.09
N THR A 194 2.00 22.14 9.62
CA THR A 194 1.21 21.18 8.85
C THR A 194 0.28 21.87 7.86
N GLN A 195 -0.49 22.87 8.32
CA GLN A 195 -1.44 23.57 7.46
C GLN A 195 -0.73 24.39 6.38
N GLU A 196 0.35 25.06 6.72
CA GLU A 196 1.14 25.85 5.76
C GLU A 196 1.71 24.97 4.63
N LEU A 197 2.22 23.77 5.00
CA LEU A 197 2.70 22.80 4.01
C LEU A 197 1.58 22.29 3.11
N ILE A 198 0.38 22.04 3.65
CA ILE A 198 -0.79 21.65 2.87
C ILE A 198 -1.15 22.74 1.86
N ASP A 199 -1.21 24.00 2.30
CA ASP A 199 -1.58 25.12 1.45
C ASP A 199 -0.55 25.35 0.33
N LEU A 200 0.74 25.26 0.65
CA LEU A 200 1.82 25.38 -0.34
C LEU A 200 1.83 24.23 -1.34
N LEU A 201 1.64 23.02 -0.87
CA LEU A 201 1.57 21.84 -1.73
C LEU A 201 0.38 21.91 -2.69
N ASN A 202 -0.78 22.36 -2.20
CA ASN A 202 -1.97 22.59 -3.03
C ASN A 202 -1.77 23.72 -4.05
N ALA A 203 -1.09 24.80 -3.67
CA ALA A 203 -0.77 25.88 -4.58
C ALA A 203 0.14 25.44 -5.74
N GLN A 204 1.09 24.53 -5.49
CA GLN A 204 1.95 23.96 -6.52
C GLN A 204 1.21 23.00 -7.45
N THR A 205 0.29 22.19 -6.91
CA THR A 205 -0.52 21.26 -7.71
C THR A 205 -1.58 21.97 -8.53
N GLY A 206 -2.14 23.09 -8.04
CA GLY A 206 -3.11 23.92 -8.77
C GLY A 206 -2.50 24.79 -9.88
N SER A 207 -1.18 24.90 -9.95
CA SER A 207 -0.45 25.72 -10.94
C SER A 207 0.11 24.91 -12.11
N ALA A 208 -0.15 23.61 -12.18
CA ALA A 208 0.21 22.80 -13.35
C ALA A 208 -0.79 23.07 -14.48
N PRO A 209 -0.31 23.48 -15.69
CA PRO A 209 -1.13 23.84 -16.83
C PRO A 209 -1.87 22.63 -17.44
#